data_efa85d4ffd8e04267be61a3f8d549692
#
_entry.id   efa85d4ffd8e04267be61a3f8d549692
#
_cell.length_a   1.000
_cell.length_b   1.000
_cell.length_c   1.000
_cell.angle_alpha   90.00
_cell.angle_beta   90.00
_cell.angle_gamma   90.00
#
_symmetry.space_group_name_H-M   'P 1'
#
loop_
_entity.id
_entity.type
_entity.pdbx_description
1 polymer ?
#
loop_
_entity_poly.entity_id
_entity_poly.type
_entity_poly.pdbx_seq_one_letter_code
_entity_poly.pdbx_strand_id
1 'polypeptide(L)'
;NERLKKWALISEIVGGIAVVGSLVFLIFEIKHNTSESQLNTQAIEISVYQDLISNIMSLNESIIEQGDFAKIVAKAEGGEKELSEVEMIRYGSHLMNLLRHGDMAYFQYSKKAIDEDRLRSILAIVEAKFRNEYARDLWERVKGRDAFIDEYISYLDKFFIEKRKNG
;
A
#
# COMPACT_ATOMS: atom_id res chain seq x y z
N ASN A 1 56.00 -20.91 -42.70
CA ASN A 1 54.55 -20.51 -42.60
C ASN A 1 53.68 -21.45 -41.76
N GLU A 2 54.12 -22.61 -41.36
CA GLU A 2 53.40 -23.50 -40.44
C GLU A 2 53.33 -22.96 -39.00
N ARG A 3 54.37 -22.26 -38.55
CA ARG A 3 54.35 -21.61 -37.23
C ARG A 3 53.24 -20.57 -37.10
N LEU A 4 53.04 -19.77 -38.13
CA LEU A 4 51.95 -18.74 -38.13
C LEU A 4 50.55 -19.37 -38.08
N LYS A 5 50.33 -20.49 -38.78
CA LYS A 5 49.05 -21.23 -38.72
C LYS A 5 48.81 -21.83 -37.33
N LYS A 6 49.85 -22.37 -36.66
CA LYS A 6 49.72 -22.87 -35.28
C LYS A 6 49.38 -21.76 -34.30
N TRP A 7 49.99 -20.59 -34.39
CA TRP A 7 49.69 -19.45 -33.53
C TRP A 7 48.28 -18.90 -33.77
N ALA A 8 47.83 -18.86 -35.04
CA ALA A 8 46.46 -18.47 -35.35
C ALA A 8 45.42 -19.41 -34.74
N LEU A 9 45.63 -20.72 -34.82
CA LEU A 9 44.75 -21.72 -34.23
C LEU A 9 44.73 -21.64 -32.70
N ILE A 10 45.87 -21.41 -32.05
CA ILE A 10 45.95 -21.22 -30.60
C ILE A 10 45.19 -19.95 -30.18
N SER A 11 45.37 -18.86 -30.91
CA SER A 11 44.64 -17.59 -30.63
C SER A 11 43.14 -17.76 -30.75
N GLU A 12 42.66 -18.52 -31.73
CA GLU A 12 41.24 -18.79 -31.95
C GLU A 12 40.67 -19.64 -30.81
N ILE A 13 41.39 -20.69 -30.38
CA ILE A 13 40.96 -21.52 -29.23
C ILE A 13 40.94 -20.71 -27.94
N VAL A 14 41.97 -19.91 -27.65
CA VAL A 14 42.05 -19.07 -26.46
C VAL A 14 40.94 -18.01 -26.48
N GLY A 15 40.70 -17.40 -27.64
CA GLY A 15 39.60 -16.46 -27.83
C GLY A 15 38.23 -17.10 -27.57
N GLY A 16 38.01 -18.29 -28.10
CA GLY A 16 36.77 -19.06 -27.85
C GLY A 16 36.57 -19.40 -26.37
N ILE A 17 37.61 -19.83 -25.68
CA ILE A 17 37.55 -20.12 -24.24
C ILE A 17 37.24 -18.83 -23.43
N ALA A 18 37.88 -17.72 -23.79
CA ALA A 18 37.65 -16.44 -23.13
C ALA A 18 36.21 -15.97 -23.30
N VAL A 19 35.61 -16.11 -24.49
CA VAL A 19 34.20 -15.79 -24.74
C VAL A 19 33.27 -16.65 -23.90
N VAL A 20 33.51 -17.98 -23.86
CA VAL A 20 32.69 -18.89 -23.03
C VAL A 20 32.82 -18.54 -21.54
N GLY A 21 34.02 -18.24 -21.05
CA GLY A 21 34.26 -17.81 -19.69
C GLY A 21 33.50 -16.51 -19.35
N SER A 22 33.51 -15.54 -20.26
CA SER A 22 32.78 -14.30 -20.11
C SER A 22 31.25 -14.50 -20.08
N LEU A 23 30.73 -15.42 -20.91
CA LEU A 23 29.30 -15.76 -20.90
C LEU A 23 28.88 -16.45 -19.59
N VAL A 24 29.70 -17.36 -19.07
CA VAL A 24 29.46 -18.00 -17.79
C VAL A 24 29.44 -16.96 -16.65
N PHE A 25 30.42 -16.05 -16.64
CA PHE A 25 30.47 -14.95 -15.67
C PHE A 25 29.24 -14.07 -15.75
N LEU A 26 28.81 -13.68 -16.96
CA LEU A 26 27.56 -12.88 -17.13
C LEU A 26 26.31 -13.60 -16.60
N ILE A 27 26.22 -14.92 -16.77
CA ILE A 27 25.10 -15.69 -16.22
C ILE A 27 25.09 -15.63 -14.70
N PHE A 28 26.24 -15.72 -14.04
CA PHE A 28 26.35 -15.59 -12.59
C PHE A 28 25.99 -14.18 -12.13
N GLU A 29 26.45 -13.12 -12.82
CA GLU A 29 26.12 -11.72 -12.53
C GLU A 29 24.63 -11.46 -12.67
N ILE A 30 24.00 -11.93 -13.74
CA ILE A 30 22.55 -11.79 -13.96
C ILE A 30 21.77 -12.48 -12.84
N LYS A 31 22.14 -13.71 -12.46
CA LYS A 31 21.47 -14.43 -11.35
C LYS A 31 21.62 -13.70 -10.01
N HIS A 32 22.81 -13.21 -9.73
CA HIS A 32 23.09 -12.47 -8.50
C HIS A 32 22.28 -11.17 -8.43
N ASN A 33 22.32 -10.37 -9.49
CA ASN A 33 21.57 -9.14 -9.61
C ASN A 33 20.03 -9.36 -9.52
N THR A 34 19.54 -10.45 -10.13
CA THR A 34 18.10 -10.82 -10.02
C THR A 34 17.74 -11.15 -8.58
N SER A 35 18.59 -11.90 -7.85
CA SER A 35 18.34 -12.22 -6.44
C SER A 35 18.35 -10.98 -5.55
N GLU A 36 19.33 -10.09 -5.73
CA GLU A 36 19.41 -8.82 -4.99
C GLU A 36 18.20 -7.92 -5.28
N SER A 37 17.78 -7.84 -6.55
CA SER A 37 16.59 -7.09 -6.93
C SER A 37 15.31 -7.63 -6.28
N GLN A 38 15.18 -8.96 -6.17
CA GLN A 38 14.05 -9.60 -5.47
C GLN A 38 14.05 -9.28 -3.98
N LEU A 39 15.19 -9.38 -3.31
CA LEU A 39 15.33 -9.04 -1.89
C LEU A 39 15.02 -7.57 -1.62
N ASN A 40 15.47 -6.67 -2.51
CA ASN A 40 15.19 -5.26 -2.40
C ASN A 40 13.68 -4.97 -2.59
N THR A 41 13.04 -5.64 -3.54
CA THR A 41 11.58 -5.53 -3.75
C THR A 41 10.81 -5.98 -2.50
N GLN A 42 11.17 -7.13 -1.92
CA GLN A 42 10.55 -7.63 -0.69
C GLN A 42 10.76 -6.67 0.49
N ALA A 43 11.95 -6.09 0.63
CA ALA A 43 12.23 -5.12 1.68
C ALA A 43 11.36 -3.85 1.53
N ILE A 44 11.16 -3.37 0.29
CA ILE A 44 10.27 -2.25 -0.01
C ILE A 44 8.81 -2.60 0.34
N GLU A 45 8.31 -3.76 -0.06
CA GLU A 45 6.95 -4.21 0.26
C GLU A 45 6.70 -4.27 1.78
N ILE A 46 7.67 -4.82 2.52
CA ILE A 46 7.61 -4.88 3.99
C ILE A 46 7.59 -3.47 4.59
N SER A 47 8.49 -2.59 4.14
CA SER A 47 8.58 -1.21 4.62
C SER A 47 7.28 -0.45 4.37
N VAL A 48 6.74 -0.54 3.16
CA VAL A 48 5.46 0.09 2.78
C VAL A 48 4.32 -0.36 3.69
N TYR A 49 4.23 -1.66 3.96
CA TYR A 49 3.18 -2.19 4.84
C TYR A 49 3.38 -1.76 6.29
N GLN A 50 4.63 -1.74 6.78
CA GLN A 50 4.94 -1.23 8.12
C GLN A 50 4.56 0.25 8.28
N ASP A 51 4.81 1.08 7.27
CA ASP A 51 4.43 2.50 7.29
C ASP A 51 2.91 2.67 7.34
N LEU A 52 2.16 1.86 6.58
CA LEU A 52 0.69 1.87 6.64
C LEU A 52 0.17 1.48 8.03
N ILE A 53 0.73 0.44 8.64
CA ILE A 53 0.34 0.02 9.99
C ILE A 53 0.73 1.09 11.03
N SER A 54 1.92 1.67 10.94
CA SER A 54 2.37 2.73 11.84
C SER A 54 1.46 3.95 11.80
N ASN A 55 1.05 4.36 10.60
CA ASN A 55 0.12 5.48 10.42
C ASN A 55 -1.24 5.22 11.09
N ILE A 56 -1.80 4.01 10.95
CA ILE A 56 -3.08 3.68 11.60
C ILE A 56 -2.95 3.59 13.12
N MET A 57 -1.80 3.11 13.61
CA MET A 57 -1.51 3.10 15.06
C MET A 57 -1.47 4.52 15.62
N SER A 58 -0.81 5.47 14.94
CA SER A 58 -0.78 6.89 15.35
C SER A 58 -2.17 7.52 15.37
N LEU A 59 -3.06 7.17 14.43
CA LEU A 59 -4.45 7.64 14.46
C LEU A 59 -5.23 7.06 15.65
N ASN A 60 -4.98 5.83 16.03
CA ASN A 60 -5.59 5.21 17.21
C ASN A 60 -5.01 5.78 18.51
N GLU A 61 -3.71 6.06 18.56
CA GLU A 61 -3.03 6.67 19.70
C GLU A 61 -3.66 8.00 20.10
N SER A 62 -4.06 8.82 19.13
CA SER A 62 -4.77 10.07 19.38
C SER A 62 -6.12 9.88 20.11
N ILE A 63 -6.78 8.74 19.93
CA ILE A 63 -8.02 8.40 20.65
C ILE A 63 -7.68 7.92 22.06
N ILE A 64 -6.61 7.14 22.23
CA ILE A 64 -6.19 6.57 23.52
C ILE A 64 -5.70 7.67 24.45
N GLU A 65 -4.84 8.56 23.97
CA GLU A 65 -4.20 9.59 24.77
C GLU A 65 -5.12 10.76 25.10
N GLN A 66 -6.05 11.08 24.22
CA GLN A 66 -6.99 12.19 24.40
C GLN A 66 -8.36 11.69 24.86
N GLY A 67 -8.53 11.52 26.15
CA GLY A 67 -9.76 10.97 26.74
C GLY A 67 -11.04 11.77 26.40
N ASP A 68 -10.96 13.07 26.10
CA ASP A 68 -12.07 13.88 25.58
C ASP A 68 -12.40 13.51 24.13
N PHE A 69 -11.40 13.17 23.32
CA PHE A 69 -11.62 12.71 21.94
C PHE A 69 -12.20 11.29 21.92
N ALA A 70 -11.78 10.40 22.81
CA ALA A 70 -12.38 9.08 22.97
C ALA A 70 -13.90 9.17 23.27
N LYS A 71 -14.32 10.15 24.08
CA LYS A 71 -15.75 10.40 24.35
C LYS A 71 -16.50 10.84 23.09
N ILE A 72 -15.89 11.71 22.27
CA ILE A 72 -16.46 12.13 20.98
C ILE A 72 -16.66 10.94 20.05
N VAL A 73 -15.65 10.08 19.93
CA VAL A 73 -15.73 8.86 19.11
C VAL A 73 -16.83 7.93 19.62
N ALA A 74 -16.87 7.66 20.94
CA ALA A 74 -17.89 6.83 21.56
C ALA A 74 -19.31 7.37 21.34
N LYS A 75 -19.50 8.68 21.49
CA LYS A 75 -20.76 9.38 21.26
C LYS A 75 -21.19 9.27 19.79
N ALA A 76 -20.28 9.55 18.84
CA ALA A 76 -20.54 9.47 17.42
C ALA A 76 -20.88 8.03 16.97
N GLU A 77 -20.14 7.04 17.43
CA GLU A 77 -20.31 5.63 17.04
C GLU A 77 -21.44 4.93 17.82
N GLY A 78 -21.78 5.43 19.00
CA GLY A 78 -22.93 4.98 19.80
C GLY A 78 -24.29 5.39 19.27
N GLY A 79 -24.34 6.21 18.21
CA GLY A 79 -25.58 6.64 17.56
C GLY A 79 -26.26 7.81 18.28
N GLU A 80 -25.57 8.51 19.15
CA GLU A 80 -26.06 9.78 19.68
C GLU A 80 -26.17 10.81 18.53
N LYS A 81 -27.36 11.36 18.35
CA LYS A 81 -27.70 12.19 17.19
C LYS A 81 -27.12 13.61 17.24
N GLU A 82 -26.66 14.06 18.40
CA GLU A 82 -26.27 15.47 18.58
C GLU A 82 -24.79 15.59 18.99
N LEU A 83 -23.90 15.62 18.00
CA LEU A 83 -22.56 16.14 18.18
C LEU A 83 -22.60 17.66 18.12
N SER A 84 -21.91 18.36 19.02
CA SER A 84 -21.64 19.78 18.88
C SER A 84 -20.83 20.08 17.62
N GLU A 85 -20.82 21.32 17.17
CA GLU A 85 -20.06 21.73 15.98
C GLU A 85 -18.57 21.37 16.10
N VAL A 86 -17.98 21.60 17.28
CA VAL A 86 -16.57 21.25 17.55
C VAL A 86 -16.34 19.73 17.51
N GLU A 87 -17.27 18.95 18.09
CA GLU A 87 -17.20 17.49 18.05
C GLU A 87 -17.33 16.96 16.62
N MET A 88 -18.22 17.54 15.81
CA MET A 88 -18.38 17.21 14.40
C MET A 88 -17.11 17.49 13.61
N ILE A 89 -16.44 18.61 13.83
CA ILE A 89 -15.18 18.96 13.17
C ILE A 89 -14.10 17.96 13.56
N ARG A 90 -13.93 17.66 14.84
CA ARG A 90 -12.89 16.73 15.34
C ARG A 90 -13.13 15.31 14.83
N TYR A 91 -14.34 14.81 14.91
CA TYR A 91 -14.67 13.46 14.43
C TYR A 91 -14.60 13.38 12.91
N GLY A 92 -15.07 14.39 12.19
CA GLY A 92 -14.96 14.47 10.74
C GLY A 92 -13.52 14.50 10.25
N SER A 93 -12.63 15.23 10.95
CA SER A 93 -11.19 15.23 10.64
C SER A 93 -10.55 13.86 10.86
N HIS A 94 -10.93 13.15 11.92
CA HIS A 94 -10.48 11.80 12.16
C HIS A 94 -10.91 10.83 11.05
N LEU A 95 -12.20 10.90 10.64
CA LEU A 95 -12.71 10.10 9.52
C LEU A 95 -11.99 10.43 8.20
N MET A 96 -11.70 11.72 7.93
CA MET A 96 -10.92 12.11 6.76
C MET A 96 -9.51 11.51 6.77
N ASN A 97 -8.85 11.48 7.93
CA ASN A 97 -7.54 10.85 8.07
C ASN A 97 -7.61 9.34 7.77
N LEU A 98 -8.65 8.64 8.25
CA LEU A 98 -8.88 7.23 7.93
C LEU A 98 -9.14 7.01 6.43
N LEU A 99 -9.93 7.86 5.79
CA LEU A 99 -10.18 7.80 4.35
C LEU A 99 -8.90 8.05 3.53
N ARG A 100 -8.06 9.02 3.95
CA ARG A 100 -6.75 9.27 3.33
C ARG A 100 -5.78 8.11 3.53
N HIS A 101 -5.84 7.47 4.70
CA HIS A 101 -5.06 6.26 4.94
C HIS A 101 -5.47 5.12 4.00
N GLY A 102 -6.78 4.95 3.78
CA GLY A 102 -7.31 4.00 2.80
C GLY A 102 -6.90 4.32 1.35
N ASP A 103 -6.90 5.59 0.98
CA ASP A 103 -6.43 6.09 -0.33
C ASP A 103 -4.94 5.78 -0.54
N MET A 104 -4.11 6.01 0.47
CA MET A 104 -2.69 5.65 0.44
C MET A 104 -2.50 4.13 0.27
N ALA A 105 -3.26 3.31 1.00
CA ALA A 105 -3.20 1.86 0.86
C ALA A 105 -3.64 1.40 -0.54
N TYR A 106 -4.69 2.00 -1.10
CA TYR A 106 -5.11 1.75 -2.47
C TYR A 106 -4.04 2.14 -3.49
N PHE A 107 -3.38 3.27 -3.32
CA PHE A 107 -2.25 3.67 -4.17
C PHE A 107 -1.12 2.62 -4.13
N GLN A 108 -0.74 2.14 -2.95
CA GLN A 108 0.28 1.09 -2.81
C GLN A 108 -0.14 -0.21 -3.50
N TYR A 109 -1.41 -0.59 -3.36
CA TYR A 109 -1.98 -1.72 -4.07
C TYR A 109 -1.93 -1.54 -5.60
N SER A 110 -2.32 -0.37 -6.12
CA SER A 110 -2.27 -0.06 -7.55
C SER A 110 -0.85 -0.14 -8.13
N LYS A 111 0.17 0.12 -7.29
CA LYS A 111 1.59 -0.02 -7.62
C LYS A 111 2.15 -1.42 -7.36
N LYS A 112 1.32 -2.37 -6.92
CA LYS A 112 1.71 -3.74 -6.56
C LYS A 112 2.71 -3.83 -5.40
N ALA A 113 2.77 -2.81 -4.55
CA ALA A 113 3.59 -2.80 -3.34
C ALA A 113 2.93 -3.53 -2.17
N ILE A 114 1.62 -3.73 -2.21
CA ILE A 114 0.86 -4.62 -1.33
C ILE A 114 -0.14 -5.44 -2.16
N ASP A 115 -0.52 -6.62 -1.65
CA ASP A 115 -1.57 -7.46 -2.24
C ASP A 115 -2.98 -7.02 -1.83
N GLU A 116 -3.99 -7.63 -2.46
CA GLU A 116 -5.40 -7.30 -2.19
C GLU A 116 -5.82 -7.67 -0.76
N ASP A 117 -5.29 -8.73 -0.19
CA ASP A 117 -5.63 -9.16 1.17
C ASP A 117 -5.16 -8.13 2.20
N ARG A 118 -3.96 -7.57 2.02
CA ARG A 118 -3.46 -6.46 2.84
C ARG A 118 -4.28 -5.19 2.67
N LEU A 119 -4.62 -4.84 1.42
CA LEU A 119 -5.51 -3.70 1.18
C LEU A 119 -6.86 -3.87 1.89
N ARG A 120 -7.50 -5.03 1.75
CA ARG A 120 -8.78 -5.34 2.40
C ARG A 120 -8.67 -5.28 3.92
N SER A 121 -7.58 -5.77 4.49
CA SER A 121 -7.30 -5.68 5.94
C SER A 121 -7.26 -4.23 6.43
N ILE A 122 -6.61 -3.34 5.69
CA ILE A 122 -6.54 -1.90 6.01
C ILE A 122 -7.91 -1.25 5.86
N LEU A 123 -8.62 -1.51 4.77
CA LEU A 123 -9.94 -0.94 4.51
C LEU A 123 -11.03 -1.44 5.47
N ALA A 124 -10.83 -2.57 6.13
CA ALA A 124 -11.76 -3.07 7.15
C ALA A 124 -11.96 -2.07 8.31
N ILE A 125 -10.94 -1.28 8.63
CA ILE A 125 -11.03 -0.22 9.64
C ILE A 125 -11.94 0.91 9.15
N VAL A 126 -11.80 1.32 7.90
CA VAL A 126 -12.67 2.31 7.25
C VAL A 126 -14.10 1.78 7.20
N GLU A 127 -14.29 0.53 6.75
CA GLU A 127 -15.61 -0.12 6.69
C GLU A 127 -16.33 -0.12 8.03
N ALA A 128 -15.62 -0.43 9.12
CA ALA A 128 -16.21 -0.44 10.46
C ALA A 128 -16.85 0.91 10.84
N LYS A 129 -16.22 2.03 10.40
CA LYS A 129 -16.75 3.38 10.63
C LYS A 129 -17.99 3.68 9.80
N PHE A 130 -18.14 3.07 8.63
CA PHE A 130 -19.29 3.26 7.73
C PHE A 130 -20.59 2.57 8.21
N ARG A 131 -20.57 1.87 9.34
CA ARG A 131 -21.79 1.50 10.07
C ARG A 131 -22.50 2.74 10.62
N ASN A 132 -21.75 3.81 10.86
CA ASN A 132 -22.25 5.10 11.36
C ASN A 132 -22.79 5.96 10.19
N GLU A 133 -23.96 6.56 10.39
CA GLU A 133 -24.61 7.44 9.41
C GLU A 133 -23.75 8.67 9.10
N TYR A 134 -23.18 9.31 10.13
CA TYR A 134 -22.33 10.48 9.96
C TYR A 134 -21.11 10.20 9.05
N ALA A 135 -20.49 9.02 9.18
CA ALA A 135 -19.37 8.64 8.33
C ALA A 135 -19.80 8.44 6.87
N ARG A 136 -20.99 7.86 6.63
CA ARG A 136 -21.54 7.73 5.28
C ARG A 136 -21.86 9.08 4.65
N ASP A 137 -22.49 9.98 5.41
CA ASP A 137 -22.80 11.33 4.95
C ASP A 137 -21.55 12.15 4.65
N LEU A 138 -20.51 11.99 5.47
CA LEU A 138 -19.21 12.59 5.19
C LEU A 138 -18.63 12.08 3.86
N TRP A 139 -18.65 10.77 3.64
CA TRP A 139 -18.17 10.16 2.40
C TRP A 139 -18.90 10.69 1.18
N GLU A 140 -20.23 10.69 1.19
CA GLU A 140 -21.04 11.22 0.09
C GLU A 140 -20.72 12.68 -0.24
N ARG A 141 -20.41 13.49 0.79
CA ARG A 141 -20.01 14.90 0.60
C ARG A 141 -18.60 15.07 0.03
N VAL A 142 -17.64 14.21 0.43
CA VAL A 142 -16.22 14.40 0.07
C VAL A 142 -15.86 13.73 -1.25
N LYS A 143 -16.50 12.62 -1.62
CA LYS A 143 -16.23 11.93 -2.89
C LYS A 143 -16.56 12.80 -4.12
N GLY A 144 -17.47 13.76 -4.00
CA GLY A 144 -17.82 14.68 -5.09
C GLY A 144 -16.98 15.98 -5.13
N ARG A 145 -15.92 16.12 -4.33
CA ARG A 145 -15.13 17.35 -4.19
C ARG A 145 -13.68 17.24 -4.69
N ASP A 146 -13.40 16.32 -5.60
CA ASP A 146 -12.03 16.04 -6.09
C ASP A 146 -11.02 15.76 -4.95
N ALA A 147 -11.53 15.28 -3.80
CA ALA A 147 -10.69 14.96 -2.65
C ALA A 147 -9.94 13.65 -2.83
N PHE A 148 -10.44 12.75 -3.66
CA PHE A 148 -9.91 11.42 -3.93
C PHE A 148 -9.96 11.13 -5.42
N ILE A 149 -9.13 10.20 -5.90
CA ILE A 149 -9.14 9.74 -7.30
C ILE A 149 -10.35 8.85 -7.57
N ASP A 150 -10.87 8.90 -8.80
CA ASP A 150 -12.09 8.17 -9.20
C ASP A 150 -11.96 6.66 -9.03
N GLU A 151 -10.78 6.11 -9.26
CA GLU A 151 -10.49 4.69 -9.11
C GLU A 151 -10.62 4.22 -7.65
N TYR A 152 -10.12 5.03 -6.71
CA TYR A 152 -10.27 4.74 -5.28
C TYR A 152 -11.72 4.87 -4.83
N ILE A 153 -12.41 5.92 -5.27
CA ILE A 153 -13.85 6.11 -4.98
C ILE A 153 -14.64 4.89 -5.46
N SER A 154 -14.43 4.47 -6.70
CA SER A 154 -15.10 3.32 -7.30
C SER A 154 -14.79 2.02 -6.56
N TYR A 155 -13.51 1.82 -6.17
CA TYR A 155 -13.10 0.64 -5.42
C TYR A 155 -13.76 0.60 -4.04
N LEU A 156 -13.76 1.72 -3.32
CA LEU A 156 -14.30 1.81 -1.97
C LEU A 156 -15.83 1.63 -1.95
N ASP A 157 -16.53 2.27 -2.88
CA ASP A 157 -17.99 2.11 -3.03
C ASP A 157 -18.34 0.64 -3.32
N LYS A 158 -17.59 -0.04 -4.19
CA LYS A 158 -17.77 -1.46 -4.49
C LYS A 158 -17.48 -2.34 -3.27
N PHE A 159 -16.39 -2.08 -2.56
CA PHE A 159 -16.01 -2.80 -1.35
C PHE A 159 -17.10 -2.74 -0.27
N PHE A 160 -17.71 -1.57 -0.06
CA PHE A 160 -18.84 -1.43 0.88
C PHE A 160 -20.11 -2.14 0.41
N ILE A 161 -20.41 -2.12 -0.89
CA ILE A 161 -21.59 -2.79 -1.44
C ILE A 161 -21.46 -4.31 -1.32
N GLU A 162 -20.30 -4.86 -1.65
CA GLU A 162 -20.05 -6.32 -1.55
C GLU A 162 -20.17 -6.80 -0.10
N LYS A 163 -19.61 -6.08 0.86
CA LYS A 163 -19.66 -6.45 2.28
C LYS A 163 -21.08 -6.41 2.85
N ARG A 164 -21.93 -5.48 2.40
CA ARG A 164 -23.35 -5.42 2.82
C ARG A 164 -24.19 -6.61 2.32
N LYS A 165 -23.78 -7.25 1.21
CA LYS A 165 -24.48 -8.42 0.68
C LYS A 165 -24.09 -9.72 1.39
N ASN A 166 -22.93 -9.73 2.05
CA ASN A 166 -22.35 -10.94 2.65
C ASN A 166 -22.41 -10.93 4.20
N GLY A 167 -22.95 -9.91 4.85
CA GLY A 167 -23.18 -9.77 6.29
C GLY A 167 -24.63 -9.57 6.64
#